data_fd01ee2e97749b481bfcc349e8440940
#
_entry.id   fd01ee2e97749b481bfcc349e8440940
#
_cell.length_a   1.000
_cell.length_b   1.000
_cell.length_c   1.000
_cell.angle_alpha   90.00
_cell.angle_beta   90.00
_cell.angle_gamma   90.00
#
_symmetry.space_group_name_H-M   'P 1'
#
loop_
_entity.id
_entity.type
_entity.pdbx_description
1 polymer ?
#
loop_
_entity_poly.entity_id
_entity_poly.type
_entity_poly.pdbx_seq_one_letter_code
_entity_poly.pdbx_strand_id
1 'polypeptide(L)'
;MFSFLQPKEAKPSVPQNMIMNLYYKYRFQSLAGIFIGYAAYYIVRNNFALSTHFLSDILHMSKTEIGLLSSGMLIAYGLSKGFMSSLADKASPAKFMAFGLICCAVINIFMSFADSLAFFLVLVVLNGFFQGFGVGPSFITLAKWYPKQERGRFGAIWNISHNLGGGIVAPIVAAALYFTTTDHWQLGSYGIPAIIAIVVAVIISFLIKESPEREGLPPTSEIIADTAHKAHRSAEAPDLSTRQIFVQYVLKNKNAWYVSLVDTFVYMIRFGMLTWLPIYLLQVKGFSKAEMSIAFLFFEWAAIPSTIFAGYISDKFFKGYRMPPAIIAVNIIFFCIFGYWQSESLLWVTFFAAVVGCLIYIPQFLASVQTMDIVPPFAVGSAVGLRGFMSYIVGANLGTTLFGVLADKFGWNAGFYLLLVACVLCVTFCVLAHFGAKELDAKEAELEQLQTTEAKS
;
A
#
# COMPACT_ATOMS: atom_id res chain seq x y z
N MET A 1 -17.62 17.12 10.85
CA MET A 1 -17.70 16.27 9.64
C MET A 1 -18.76 16.82 8.72
N PHE A 2 -18.52 16.91 7.43
CA PHE A 2 -19.48 17.45 6.47
C PHE A 2 -20.75 16.60 6.44
N SER A 3 -21.91 17.23 6.47
CA SER A 3 -23.23 16.53 6.51
C SER A 3 -23.44 15.58 5.32
N PHE A 4 -22.92 15.90 4.13
CA PHE A 4 -23.04 15.09 2.93
C PHE A 4 -22.28 13.75 2.99
N LEU A 5 -21.27 13.62 3.89
CA LEU A 5 -20.52 12.38 4.10
C LEU A 5 -21.18 11.45 5.13
N GLN A 6 -22.23 11.87 5.77
CA GLN A 6 -22.92 11.03 6.75
C GLN A 6 -23.55 9.80 6.11
N PRO A 7 -23.64 8.68 6.86
CA PRO A 7 -24.35 7.50 6.42
C PRO A 7 -25.81 7.80 6.06
N LYS A 8 -26.38 7.05 5.12
CA LYS A 8 -27.80 7.10 4.80
C LYS A 8 -28.62 6.54 5.94
N GLU A 9 -29.88 6.93 6.03
CA GLU A 9 -30.85 6.29 6.94
C GLU A 9 -30.98 4.78 6.62
N ALA A 10 -31.28 3.97 7.65
CA ALA A 10 -31.47 2.54 7.48
C ALA A 10 -32.75 2.29 6.66
N LYS A 11 -32.66 1.34 5.72
CA LYS A 11 -33.83 0.88 4.97
C LYS A 11 -34.75 0.02 5.84
N PRO A 12 -36.04 -0.10 5.49
CA PRO A 12 -36.95 -1.05 6.13
C PRO A 12 -36.39 -2.48 6.06
N SER A 13 -36.74 -3.30 7.06
CA SER A 13 -36.31 -4.71 7.12
C SER A 13 -36.77 -5.50 5.90
N VAL A 14 -35.87 -6.31 5.37
CA VAL A 14 -36.12 -7.15 4.20
C VAL A 14 -36.83 -8.45 4.60
N PRO A 15 -37.77 -8.99 3.79
CA PRO A 15 -38.39 -10.28 4.03
C PRO A 15 -37.37 -11.42 4.20
N GLN A 16 -37.62 -12.34 5.12
CA GLN A 16 -36.67 -13.38 5.55
C GLN A 16 -36.19 -14.27 4.39
N ASN A 17 -37.05 -14.57 3.44
CA ASN A 17 -36.73 -15.38 2.25
C ASN A 17 -35.75 -14.69 1.27
N MET A 18 -35.53 -13.38 1.39
CA MET A 18 -34.64 -12.61 0.52
C MET A 18 -33.29 -12.29 1.19
N ILE A 19 -33.14 -12.48 2.50
CA ILE A 19 -31.96 -12.06 3.27
C ILE A 19 -30.67 -12.62 2.68
N MET A 20 -30.57 -13.94 2.50
CA MET A 20 -29.34 -14.59 2.03
C MET A 20 -28.95 -14.15 0.63
N ASN A 21 -29.92 -14.04 -0.28
CA ASN A 21 -29.66 -13.64 -1.66
C ASN A 21 -29.16 -12.18 -1.73
N LEU A 22 -29.83 -11.28 -1.00
CA LEU A 22 -29.42 -9.86 -0.97
C LEU A 22 -28.09 -9.68 -0.23
N TYR A 23 -27.83 -10.44 0.83
CA TYR A 23 -26.56 -10.41 1.55
C TYR A 23 -25.38 -10.74 0.63
N TYR A 24 -25.44 -11.87 -0.10
CA TYR A 24 -24.36 -12.25 -1.03
C TYR A 24 -24.22 -11.26 -2.18
N LYS A 25 -25.32 -10.75 -2.72
CA LYS A 25 -25.32 -9.73 -3.77
C LYS A 25 -24.64 -8.44 -3.29
N TYR A 26 -25.05 -7.90 -2.16
CA TYR A 26 -24.53 -6.63 -1.65
C TYR A 26 -23.09 -6.74 -1.15
N ARG A 27 -22.74 -7.86 -0.54
CA ARG A 27 -21.39 -8.21 -0.15
C ARG A 27 -20.43 -8.23 -1.35
N PHE A 28 -20.82 -8.90 -2.45
CA PHE A 28 -20.03 -8.93 -3.67
C PHE A 28 -19.94 -7.53 -4.32
N GLN A 29 -21.04 -6.80 -4.42
CA GLN A 29 -21.05 -5.43 -4.96
C GLN A 29 -20.13 -4.51 -4.16
N SER A 30 -20.17 -4.59 -2.84
CA SER A 30 -19.33 -3.77 -1.97
C SER A 30 -17.85 -4.10 -2.12
N LEU A 31 -17.49 -5.40 -2.22
CA LEU A 31 -16.11 -5.82 -2.49
C LEU A 31 -15.63 -5.30 -3.86
N ALA A 32 -16.43 -5.48 -4.90
CA ALA A 32 -16.11 -4.97 -6.23
C ALA A 32 -15.96 -3.44 -6.21
N GLY A 33 -16.83 -2.74 -5.50
CA GLY A 33 -16.78 -1.29 -5.35
C GLY A 33 -15.49 -0.80 -4.70
N ILE A 34 -15.10 -1.37 -3.55
CA ILE A 34 -13.86 -0.98 -2.87
C ILE A 34 -12.61 -1.42 -3.66
N PHE A 35 -12.69 -2.54 -4.40
CA PHE A 35 -11.60 -3.03 -5.25
C PHE A 35 -11.35 -2.08 -6.42
N ILE A 36 -12.39 -1.78 -7.21
CA ILE A 36 -12.30 -0.90 -8.39
C ILE A 36 -11.96 0.53 -7.95
N GLY A 37 -12.58 1.02 -6.87
CA GLY A 37 -12.31 2.34 -6.33
C GLY A 37 -10.86 2.48 -5.88
N TYR A 38 -10.31 1.49 -5.18
CA TYR A 38 -8.93 1.56 -4.73
C TYR A 38 -7.93 1.41 -5.89
N ALA A 39 -8.26 0.62 -6.91
CA ALA A 39 -7.49 0.57 -8.15
C ALA A 39 -7.46 1.95 -8.84
N ALA A 40 -8.59 2.66 -8.89
CA ALA A 40 -8.67 3.99 -9.49
C ALA A 40 -7.84 5.05 -8.73
N TYR A 41 -7.73 4.95 -7.41
CA TYR A 41 -6.80 5.79 -6.64
C TYR A 41 -5.35 5.61 -7.13
N TYR A 42 -4.95 4.39 -7.48
CA TYR A 42 -3.61 4.14 -8.00
C TYR A 42 -3.42 4.61 -9.44
N ILE A 43 -4.48 4.67 -10.24
CA ILE A 43 -4.42 5.27 -11.59
C ILE A 43 -4.04 6.75 -11.50
N VAL A 44 -4.67 7.53 -10.61
CA VAL A 44 -4.39 8.96 -10.40
C VAL A 44 -3.26 9.25 -9.40
N ARG A 45 -2.48 8.24 -9.06
CA ARG A 45 -1.28 8.33 -8.24
C ARG A 45 -0.03 7.95 -9.02
N ASN A 46 -0.02 6.76 -9.64
CA ASN A 46 1.14 6.23 -10.33
C ASN A 46 1.35 6.87 -11.72
N ASN A 47 0.33 7.55 -12.28
CA ASN A 47 0.49 8.37 -13.47
C ASN A 47 1.57 9.45 -13.29
N PHE A 48 1.77 9.96 -12.08
CA PHE A 48 2.86 10.88 -11.77
C PHE A 48 4.24 10.26 -12.07
N ALA A 49 4.47 9.01 -11.64
CA ALA A 49 5.74 8.32 -11.93
C ALA A 49 5.99 8.17 -13.44
N LEU A 50 4.92 7.92 -14.23
CA LEU A 50 5.02 7.80 -15.70
C LEU A 50 5.28 9.14 -16.40
N SER A 51 4.98 10.26 -15.74
CA SER A 51 5.22 11.61 -16.28
C SER A 51 6.58 12.19 -15.94
N THR A 52 7.39 11.53 -15.09
CA THR A 52 8.67 12.06 -14.60
C THR A 52 9.68 12.42 -15.70
N HIS A 53 9.67 11.67 -16.82
CA HIS A 53 10.49 12.00 -17.95
C HIS A 53 10.09 13.33 -18.63
N PHE A 54 8.80 13.65 -18.71
CA PHE A 54 8.34 14.94 -19.25
C PHE A 54 8.70 16.09 -18.31
N LEU A 55 8.63 15.86 -16.99
CA LEU A 55 9.07 16.85 -16.01
C LEU A 55 10.56 17.17 -16.19
N SER A 56 11.38 16.14 -16.48
CA SER A 56 12.80 16.31 -16.75
C SER A 56 13.08 16.92 -18.11
N ASP A 57 12.47 16.38 -19.18
CA ASP A 57 12.85 16.71 -20.55
C ASP A 57 12.22 18.02 -21.05
N ILE A 58 10.98 18.33 -20.62
CA ILE A 58 10.22 19.50 -21.11
C ILE A 58 10.24 20.63 -20.08
N LEU A 59 10.02 20.32 -18.78
CA LEU A 59 10.03 21.34 -17.73
C LEU A 59 11.40 21.52 -17.09
N HIS A 60 12.43 20.81 -17.57
CA HIS A 60 13.82 20.90 -17.13
C HIS A 60 14.00 20.73 -15.61
N MET A 61 13.12 19.96 -14.97
CA MET A 61 13.23 19.66 -13.55
C MET A 61 14.39 18.68 -13.30
N SER A 62 15.20 18.98 -12.30
CA SER A 62 16.26 18.09 -11.83
C SER A 62 15.67 16.83 -11.18
N LYS A 63 16.48 15.76 -11.08
CA LYS A 63 16.07 14.53 -10.38
C LYS A 63 15.79 14.79 -8.90
N THR A 64 16.50 15.73 -8.30
CA THR A 64 16.24 16.19 -6.93
C THR A 64 14.84 16.78 -6.79
N GLU A 65 14.42 17.65 -7.70
CA GLU A 65 13.08 18.26 -7.70
C GLU A 65 11.98 17.20 -7.94
N ILE A 66 12.16 16.29 -8.89
CA ILE A 66 11.25 15.17 -9.14
C ILE A 66 11.14 14.27 -7.89
N GLY A 67 12.27 13.98 -7.24
CA GLY A 67 12.30 13.24 -5.97
C GLY A 67 11.55 13.96 -4.86
N LEU A 68 11.69 15.29 -4.76
CA LEU A 68 10.96 16.13 -3.80
C LEU A 68 9.44 16.07 -4.02
N LEU A 69 8.99 16.16 -5.28
CA LEU A 69 7.57 16.02 -5.64
C LEU A 69 7.02 14.65 -5.21
N SER A 70 7.75 13.57 -5.53
CA SER A 70 7.39 12.21 -5.14
C SER A 70 7.29 12.06 -3.63
N SER A 71 8.28 12.57 -2.90
CA SER A 71 8.32 12.51 -1.43
C SER A 71 7.20 13.33 -0.81
N GLY A 72 6.92 14.53 -1.32
CA GLY A 72 5.83 15.38 -0.86
C GLY A 72 4.48 14.65 -0.91
N MET A 73 4.21 13.96 -2.01
CA MET A 73 3.02 13.14 -2.17
C MET A 73 2.96 12.00 -1.14
N LEU A 74 4.06 11.28 -0.95
CA LEU A 74 4.10 10.11 -0.07
C LEU A 74 4.01 10.48 1.41
N ILE A 75 4.64 11.60 1.82
CA ILE A 75 4.52 12.14 3.18
C ILE A 75 3.08 12.54 3.46
N ALA A 76 2.48 13.33 2.57
CA ALA A 76 1.09 13.77 2.69
C ALA A 76 0.13 12.58 2.78
N TYR A 77 0.32 11.56 1.94
CA TYR A 77 -0.44 10.32 1.99
C TYR A 77 -0.25 9.57 3.32
N GLY A 78 0.98 9.39 3.78
CA GLY A 78 1.28 8.68 5.02
C GLY A 78 0.62 9.30 6.24
N LEU A 79 0.65 10.64 6.34
CA LEU A 79 -0.01 11.39 7.38
C LEU A 79 -1.54 11.33 7.25
N SER A 80 -2.05 11.60 6.05
CA SER A 80 -3.48 11.61 5.77
C SER A 80 -4.15 10.27 6.03
N LYS A 81 -3.51 9.17 5.64
CA LYS A 81 -4.04 7.82 5.83
C LYS A 81 -4.44 7.54 7.27
N GLY A 82 -3.63 7.98 8.25
CA GLY A 82 -3.94 7.82 9.67
C GLY A 82 -5.18 8.60 10.09
N PHE A 83 -5.21 9.90 9.77
CA PHE A 83 -6.32 10.78 10.14
C PHE A 83 -7.62 10.42 9.41
N MET A 84 -7.55 10.19 8.10
CA MET A 84 -8.74 9.94 7.29
C MET A 84 -9.36 8.58 7.60
N SER A 85 -8.58 7.57 7.96
CA SER A 85 -9.13 6.28 8.40
C SER A 85 -9.98 6.42 9.67
N SER A 86 -9.55 7.23 10.64
CA SER A 86 -10.33 7.51 11.86
C SER A 86 -11.60 8.31 11.58
N LEU A 87 -11.56 9.24 10.61
CA LEU A 87 -12.76 9.99 10.21
C LEU A 87 -13.76 9.12 9.44
N ALA A 88 -13.26 8.15 8.67
CA ALA A 88 -14.09 7.23 7.91
C ALA A 88 -15.01 6.36 8.78
N ASP A 89 -14.63 6.10 10.05
CA ASP A 89 -15.46 5.33 10.99
C ASP A 89 -16.86 5.91 11.19
N LYS A 90 -16.98 7.24 11.09
CA LYS A 90 -18.23 8.00 11.27
C LYS A 90 -18.88 8.40 9.93
N ALA A 91 -18.34 7.96 8.81
CA ALA A 91 -18.79 8.32 7.47
C ALA A 91 -19.44 7.17 6.74
N SER A 92 -20.18 7.49 5.67
CA SER A 92 -20.55 6.53 4.63
C SER A 92 -19.31 6.11 3.85
N PRO A 93 -18.92 4.81 3.86
CA PRO A 93 -17.74 4.35 3.14
C PRO A 93 -17.79 4.70 1.64
N ALA A 94 -18.96 4.56 1.01
CA ALA A 94 -19.19 4.88 -0.39
C ALA A 94 -18.92 6.35 -0.69
N LYS A 95 -19.57 7.25 0.08
CA LYS A 95 -19.45 8.70 -0.13
C LYS A 95 -18.05 9.21 0.20
N PHE A 96 -17.44 8.69 1.27
CA PHE A 96 -16.11 9.10 1.71
C PHE A 96 -15.04 8.72 0.69
N MET A 97 -15.09 7.48 0.20
CA MET A 97 -14.16 6.99 -0.82
C MET A 97 -14.36 7.71 -2.16
N ALA A 98 -15.60 7.88 -2.62
CA ALA A 98 -15.91 8.59 -3.85
C ALA A 98 -15.49 10.07 -3.79
N PHE A 99 -15.73 10.75 -2.67
CA PHE A 99 -15.32 12.14 -2.47
C PHE A 99 -13.80 12.30 -2.57
N GLY A 100 -13.03 11.47 -1.87
CA GLY A 100 -11.57 11.52 -1.95
C GLY A 100 -11.05 11.26 -3.36
N LEU A 101 -11.66 10.30 -4.09
CA LEU A 101 -11.29 10.00 -5.47
C LEU A 101 -11.63 11.15 -6.44
N ILE A 102 -12.77 11.81 -6.27
CA ILE A 102 -13.12 13.02 -7.03
C ILE A 102 -12.12 14.14 -6.76
N CYS A 103 -11.74 14.37 -5.50
CA CYS A 103 -10.72 15.37 -5.16
C CYS A 103 -9.37 15.05 -5.82
N CYS A 104 -8.92 13.78 -5.79
CA CYS A 104 -7.72 13.36 -6.52
C CYS A 104 -7.84 13.60 -8.03
N ALA A 105 -9.00 13.32 -8.62
CA ALA A 105 -9.25 13.55 -10.04
C ALA A 105 -9.21 15.04 -10.40
N VAL A 106 -9.87 15.89 -9.61
CA VAL A 106 -9.83 17.35 -9.79
C VAL A 106 -8.41 17.89 -9.70
N ILE A 107 -7.62 17.42 -8.73
CA ILE A 107 -6.21 17.79 -8.60
C ILE A 107 -5.42 17.35 -9.83
N ASN A 108 -5.66 16.15 -10.35
CA ASN A 108 -5.02 15.68 -11.58
C ASN A 108 -5.43 16.51 -12.82
N ILE A 109 -6.67 17.01 -12.88
CA ILE A 109 -7.07 17.98 -13.91
C ILE A 109 -6.23 19.26 -13.78
N PHE A 110 -6.01 19.79 -12.56
CA PHE A 110 -5.13 20.94 -12.37
C PHE A 110 -3.67 20.64 -12.74
N MET A 111 -3.18 19.41 -12.50
CA MET A 111 -1.85 19.00 -12.96
C MET A 111 -1.72 19.03 -14.48
N SER A 112 -2.81 18.91 -15.22
CA SER A 112 -2.79 19.04 -16.70
C SER A 112 -2.47 20.45 -17.19
N PHE A 113 -2.46 21.44 -16.28
CA PHE A 113 -2.13 22.85 -16.58
C PHE A 113 -0.91 23.34 -15.79
N ALA A 114 -0.23 22.44 -15.07
CA ALA A 114 0.91 22.81 -14.24
C ALA A 114 2.19 22.89 -15.09
N ASP A 115 2.94 23.97 -14.91
CA ASP A 115 4.18 24.29 -15.63
C ASP A 115 5.37 24.61 -14.72
N SER A 116 5.14 24.72 -13.41
CA SER A 116 6.18 25.09 -12.44
C SER A 116 6.30 24.08 -11.29
N LEU A 117 7.52 23.96 -10.75
CA LEU A 117 7.81 23.10 -9.60
C LEU A 117 6.92 23.42 -8.40
N ALA A 118 6.75 24.72 -8.07
CA ALA A 118 5.96 25.13 -6.91
C ALA A 118 4.49 24.72 -7.06
N PHE A 119 3.91 24.89 -8.25
CA PHE A 119 2.54 24.49 -8.49
C PHE A 119 2.36 22.97 -8.48
N PHE A 120 3.28 22.22 -9.13
CA PHE A 120 3.29 20.75 -9.03
C PHE A 120 3.41 20.29 -7.57
N LEU A 121 4.28 20.91 -6.77
CA LEU A 121 4.48 20.52 -5.37
C LEU A 121 3.18 20.64 -4.55
N VAL A 122 2.47 21.74 -4.69
CA VAL A 122 1.16 21.93 -4.03
C VAL A 122 0.18 20.84 -4.47
N LEU A 123 0.09 20.59 -5.77
CA LEU A 123 -0.86 19.62 -6.34
C LEU A 123 -0.54 18.18 -5.93
N VAL A 124 0.72 17.75 -5.95
CA VAL A 124 1.08 16.39 -5.54
C VAL A 124 0.89 16.16 -4.04
N VAL A 125 1.15 17.17 -3.20
CA VAL A 125 0.88 17.12 -1.75
C VAL A 125 -0.62 17.00 -1.50
N LEU A 126 -1.45 17.79 -2.17
CA LEU A 126 -2.91 17.71 -2.07
C LEU A 126 -3.41 16.34 -2.59
N ASN A 127 -2.87 15.86 -3.70
CA ASN A 127 -3.20 14.53 -4.22
C ASN A 127 -2.86 13.45 -3.19
N GLY A 128 -1.66 13.48 -2.61
CA GLY A 128 -1.26 12.58 -1.52
C GLY A 128 -2.21 12.63 -0.34
N PHE A 129 -2.63 13.81 0.08
CA PHE A 129 -3.60 13.97 1.16
C PHE A 129 -4.93 13.28 0.85
N PHE A 130 -5.53 13.54 -0.31
CA PHE A 130 -6.80 12.92 -0.68
C PHE A 130 -6.70 11.42 -1.01
N GLN A 131 -5.53 10.91 -1.35
CA GLN A 131 -5.26 9.46 -1.45
C GLN A 131 -5.53 8.72 -0.14
N GLY A 132 -5.40 9.37 1.02
CA GLY A 132 -5.71 8.79 2.34
C GLY A 132 -7.17 8.40 2.55
N PHE A 133 -8.09 8.89 1.71
CA PHE A 133 -9.53 8.58 1.77
C PHE A 133 -9.90 7.19 1.24
N GLY A 134 -8.98 6.45 0.60
CA GLY A 134 -9.28 5.16 -0.01
C GLY A 134 -9.23 3.97 0.95
N VAL A 135 -8.24 3.93 1.86
CA VAL A 135 -7.94 2.73 2.67
C VAL A 135 -8.97 2.50 3.78
N GLY A 136 -9.27 3.54 4.59
CA GLY A 136 -10.18 3.43 5.72
C GLY A 136 -11.55 2.87 5.34
N PRO A 137 -12.26 3.47 4.37
CA PRO A 137 -13.55 2.96 3.89
C PRO A 137 -13.50 1.52 3.40
N SER A 138 -12.40 1.11 2.77
CA SER A 138 -12.23 -0.26 2.29
C SER A 138 -12.21 -1.27 3.43
N PHE A 139 -11.43 -1.02 4.48
CA PHE A 139 -11.38 -1.89 5.66
C PHE A 139 -12.69 -1.89 6.44
N ILE A 140 -13.35 -0.72 6.58
CA ILE A 140 -14.67 -0.62 7.22
C ILE A 140 -15.70 -1.47 6.46
N THR A 141 -15.71 -1.40 5.13
CA THR A 141 -16.60 -2.21 4.29
C THR A 141 -16.33 -3.70 4.46
N LEU A 142 -15.05 -4.12 4.44
CA LEU A 142 -14.67 -5.51 4.70
C LEU A 142 -15.12 -5.97 6.09
N ALA A 143 -14.92 -5.12 7.12
CA ALA A 143 -15.29 -5.46 8.49
C ALA A 143 -16.80 -5.63 8.68
N LYS A 144 -17.64 -4.87 7.97
CA LYS A 144 -19.10 -4.90 8.07
C LYS A 144 -19.73 -6.05 7.26
N TRP A 145 -19.19 -6.35 6.07
CA TRP A 145 -19.78 -7.32 5.14
C TRP A 145 -19.19 -8.73 5.24
N TYR A 146 -18.05 -8.90 5.92
CA TYR A 146 -17.36 -10.19 5.99
C TYR A 146 -17.17 -10.64 7.45
N PRO A 147 -17.53 -11.89 7.78
CA PRO A 147 -17.26 -12.45 9.09
C PRO A 147 -15.74 -12.54 9.32
N LYS A 148 -15.32 -12.56 10.59
CA LYS A 148 -13.91 -12.49 10.99
C LYS A 148 -13.02 -13.53 10.29
N GLN A 149 -13.55 -14.74 10.09
CA GLN A 149 -12.85 -15.87 9.45
C GLN A 149 -12.56 -15.65 7.97
N GLU A 150 -13.35 -14.82 7.29
CA GLU A 150 -13.23 -14.57 5.86
C GLU A 150 -12.49 -13.28 5.54
N ARG A 151 -12.36 -12.34 6.50
CA ARG A 151 -11.75 -11.02 6.30
C ARG A 151 -10.33 -11.09 5.77
N GLY A 152 -9.53 -12.07 6.24
CA GLY A 152 -8.16 -12.27 5.75
C GLY A 152 -8.11 -12.58 4.26
N ARG A 153 -8.95 -13.52 3.80
CA ARG A 153 -9.04 -13.92 2.39
C ARG A 153 -9.52 -12.77 1.50
N PHE A 154 -10.62 -12.12 1.87
CA PHE A 154 -11.18 -11.04 1.06
C PHE A 154 -10.35 -9.74 1.15
N GLY A 155 -9.69 -9.52 2.28
CA GLY A 155 -8.69 -8.47 2.43
C GLY A 155 -7.47 -8.66 1.52
N ALA A 156 -7.00 -9.89 1.35
CA ALA A 156 -5.93 -10.22 0.40
C ALA A 156 -6.37 -9.98 -1.06
N ILE A 157 -7.62 -10.37 -1.41
CA ILE A 157 -8.19 -10.07 -2.73
C ILE A 157 -8.25 -8.56 -2.95
N TRP A 158 -8.78 -7.80 -1.99
CA TRP A 158 -8.82 -6.34 -2.08
C TRP A 158 -7.40 -5.74 -2.24
N ASN A 159 -6.41 -6.28 -1.54
CA ASN A 159 -5.04 -5.78 -1.62
C ASN A 159 -4.43 -5.84 -3.02
N ILE A 160 -4.88 -6.78 -3.87
CA ILE A 160 -4.44 -6.87 -5.28
C ILE A 160 -4.85 -5.62 -6.09
N SER A 161 -5.92 -4.92 -5.68
CA SER A 161 -6.45 -3.78 -6.42
C SER A 161 -5.42 -2.67 -6.66
N HIS A 162 -4.52 -2.45 -5.69
CA HIS A 162 -3.50 -1.42 -5.84
C HIS A 162 -2.43 -1.80 -6.89
N ASN A 163 -2.06 -3.07 -7.01
CA ASN A 163 -1.14 -3.53 -8.05
C ASN A 163 -1.82 -3.50 -9.43
N LEU A 164 -3.10 -3.91 -9.49
CA LEU A 164 -3.87 -3.84 -10.73
C LEU A 164 -3.98 -2.39 -11.22
N GLY A 165 -4.41 -1.47 -10.37
CA GLY A 165 -4.53 -0.04 -10.69
C GLY A 165 -3.18 0.59 -11.00
N GLY A 166 -2.16 0.26 -10.20
CA GLY A 166 -0.80 0.75 -10.37
C GLY A 166 -0.16 0.34 -11.70
N GLY A 167 -0.43 -0.86 -12.17
CA GLY A 167 0.09 -1.35 -13.45
C GLY A 167 -0.74 -0.89 -14.65
N ILE A 168 -2.07 -0.97 -14.58
CA ILE A 168 -2.95 -0.61 -15.73
C ILE A 168 -2.85 0.87 -16.13
N VAL A 169 -2.38 1.74 -15.24
CA VAL A 169 -2.14 3.14 -15.57
C VAL A 169 -1.13 3.32 -16.70
N ALA A 170 -0.14 2.43 -16.81
CA ALA A 170 0.88 2.53 -17.85
C ALA A 170 0.29 2.42 -19.27
N PRO A 171 -0.47 1.37 -19.64
CA PRO A 171 -1.14 1.32 -20.94
C PRO A 171 -2.20 2.41 -21.12
N ILE A 172 -2.89 2.86 -20.05
CA ILE A 172 -3.84 3.99 -20.14
C ILE A 172 -3.11 5.26 -20.56
N VAL A 173 -2.01 5.61 -19.89
CA VAL A 173 -1.23 6.82 -20.21
C VAL A 173 -0.58 6.69 -21.60
N ALA A 174 -0.04 5.52 -21.94
CA ALA A 174 0.53 5.28 -23.28
C ALA A 174 -0.50 5.47 -24.39
N ALA A 175 -1.71 4.92 -24.23
CA ALA A 175 -2.81 5.12 -25.18
C ALA A 175 -3.28 6.58 -25.24
N ALA A 176 -3.38 7.25 -24.08
CA ALA A 176 -3.75 8.66 -24.02
C ALA A 176 -2.75 9.55 -24.76
N LEU A 177 -1.46 9.31 -24.57
CA LEU A 177 -0.36 10.03 -25.23
C LEU A 177 -0.29 9.77 -26.74
N TYR A 178 -0.85 8.66 -27.22
CA TYR A 178 -0.99 8.41 -28.66
C TYR A 178 -1.99 9.36 -29.32
N PHE A 179 -3.05 9.74 -28.60
CA PHE A 179 -4.10 10.65 -29.08
C PHE A 179 -3.81 12.13 -28.74
N THR A 180 -2.91 12.40 -27.80
CA THR A 180 -2.46 13.76 -27.48
C THR A 180 -1.09 14.01 -28.09
N THR A 181 -0.86 15.23 -28.59
CA THR A 181 0.47 15.62 -29.09
C THR A 181 1.45 15.79 -27.94
N THR A 182 2.75 15.81 -28.24
CA THR A 182 3.80 16.07 -27.24
C THR A 182 3.61 17.40 -26.50
N ASP A 183 2.99 18.40 -27.18
CA ASP A 183 2.69 19.69 -26.57
C ASP A 183 1.58 19.64 -25.51
N HIS A 184 0.79 18.55 -25.49
CA HIS A 184 -0.30 18.32 -24.55
C HIS A 184 -0.11 17.04 -23.72
N TRP A 185 1.15 16.69 -23.40
CA TRP A 185 1.50 15.51 -22.64
C TRP A 185 0.84 15.46 -21.26
N GLN A 186 0.64 16.62 -20.62
CA GLN A 186 -0.05 16.70 -19.32
C GLN A 186 -1.48 16.20 -19.41
N LEU A 187 -2.20 16.51 -20.49
CA LEU A 187 -3.56 16.04 -20.69
C LEU A 187 -3.60 14.51 -20.79
N GLY A 188 -2.66 13.91 -21.53
CA GLY A 188 -2.54 12.45 -21.62
C GLY A 188 -2.14 11.80 -20.29
N SER A 189 -1.19 12.41 -19.56
CA SER A 189 -0.65 11.85 -18.33
C SER A 189 -1.57 12.05 -17.12
N TYR A 190 -2.32 13.14 -17.03
CA TYR A 190 -3.12 13.51 -15.85
C TYR A 190 -4.60 13.64 -16.17
N GLY A 191 -4.97 14.29 -17.30
CA GLY A 191 -6.38 14.58 -17.62
C GLY A 191 -7.18 13.32 -17.93
N ILE A 192 -6.69 12.42 -18.79
CA ILE A 192 -7.37 11.16 -19.10
C ILE A 192 -7.52 10.25 -17.87
N PRO A 193 -6.48 9.97 -17.08
CA PRO A 193 -6.61 9.27 -15.81
C PRO A 193 -7.63 9.91 -14.85
N ALA A 194 -7.70 11.24 -14.78
CA ALA A 194 -8.67 11.96 -13.96
C ALA A 194 -10.13 11.70 -14.40
N ILE A 195 -10.40 11.72 -15.70
CA ILE A 195 -11.74 11.42 -16.23
C ILE A 195 -12.14 9.98 -15.84
N ILE A 196 -11.24 9.02 -16.00
CA ILE A 196 -11.49 7.63 -15.58
C ILE A 196 -11.81 7.57 -14.08
N ALA A 197 -11.04 8.28 -13.24
CA ALA A 197 -11.27 8.31 -11.82
C ALA A 197 -12.62 8.92 -11.43
N ILE A 198 -13.09 9.96 -12.12
CA ILE A 198 -14.43 10.54 -11.93
C ILE A 198 -15.52 9.51 -12.27
N VAL A 199 -15.40 8.85 -13.40
CA VAL A 199 -16.36 7.80 -13.80
C VAL A 199 -16.41 6.70 -12.76
N VAL A 200 -15.23 6.23 -12.29
CA VAL A 200 -15.15 5.21 -11.24
C VAL A 200 -15.74 5.72 -9.93
N ALA A 201 -15.50 6.98 -9.53
CA ALA A 201 -16.07 7.57 -8.32
C ALA A 201 -17.60 7.55 -8.34
N VAL A 202 -18.21 7.84 -9.47
CA VAL A 202 -19.67 7.72 -9.67
C VAL A 202 -20.10 6.26 -9.52
N ILE A 203 -19.45 5.33 -10.19
CA ILE A 203 -19.77 3.89 -10.13
C ILE A 203 -19.70 3.37 -8.70
N ILE A 204 -18.63 3.64 -7.97
CA ILE A 204 -18.45 3.13 -6.59
C ILE A 204 -19.45 3.72 -5.61
N SER A 205 -19.95 4.93 -5.83
CA SER A 205 -20.99 5.54 -5.00
C SER A 205 -22.29 4.75 -5.00
N PHE A 206 -22.56 3.95 -6.03
CA PHE A 206 -23.71 3.04 -6.14
C PHE A 206 -23.37 1.59 -5.76
N LEU A 207 -22.15 1.13 -6.03
CA LEU A 207 -21.73 -0.24 -5.75
C LEU A 207 -21.51 -0.51 -4.25
N ILE A 208 -20.81 0.39 -3.56
CA ILE A 208 -20.47 0.19 -2.15
C ILE A 208 -21.72 0.38 -1.30
N LYS A 209 -22.13 -0.67 -0.61
CA LYS A 209 -23.22 -0.64 0.37
C LYS A 209 -22.64 -0.38 1.76
N GLU A 210 -23.34 0.38 2.58
CA GLU A 210 -22.79 0.88 3.86
C GLU A 210 -22.59 -0.22 4.90
N SER A 211 -23.62 -0.99 5.15
CA SER A 211 -23.61 -2.18 6.02
C SER A 211 -24.88 -2.99 5.82
N PRO A 212 -24.92 -4.27 6.23
CA PRO A 212 -26.14 -5.07 6.20
C PRO A 212 -27.32 -4.36 6.86
N GLU A 213 -27.13 -3.83 8.07
CA GLU A 213 -28.18 -3.20 8.86
C GLU A 213 -28.76 -1.96 8.16
N ARG A 214 -27.91 -1.19 7.51
CA ARG A 214 -28.34 -0.01 6.73
C ARG A 214 -29.10 -0.36 5.46
N GLU A 215 -28.86 -1.55 4.93
CA GLU A 215 -29.59 -2.09 3.76
C GLU A 215 -30.83 -2.90 4.16
N GLY A 216 -31.23 -2.89 5.45
CA GLY A 216 -32.40 -3.58 5.97
C GLY A 216 -32.20 -5.09 6.23
N LEU A 217 -30.95 -5.53 6.29
CA LEU A 217 -30.55 -6.90 6.60
C LEU A 217 -30.14 -7.03 8.07
N PRO A 218 -30.23 -8.20 8.67
CA PRO A 218 -29.63 -8.47 9.98
C PRO A 218 -28.10 -8.27 9.97
N PRO A 219 -27.45 -8.11 11.12
CA PRO A 219 -26.01 -8.09 11.23
C PRO A 219 -25.36 -9.33 10.64
N THR A 220 -24.15 -9.19 10.07
CA THR A 220 -23.40 -10.31 9.47
C THR A 220 -23.23 -11.50 10.43
N SER A 221 -23.09 -11.25 11.74
CA SER A 221 -22.96 -12.29 12.76
C SER A 221 -24.22 -13.13 12.96
N GLU A 222 -25.39 -12.59 12.64
CA GLU A 222 -26.66 -13.33 12.71
C GLU A 222 -26.95 -14.07 11.41
N ILE A 223 -26.57 -13.49 10.25
CA ILE A 223 -26.76 -14.13 8.94
C ILE A 223 -25.86 -15.34 8.77
N ILE A 224 -24.60 -15.21 9.19
CA ILE A 224 -23.61 -16.29 9.19
C ILE A 224 -23.34 -16.60 10.66
N ALA A 225 -23.94 -17.70 11.18
CA ALA A 225 -23.72 -18.11 12.55
C ALA A 225 -22.23 -18.25 12.84
N ASP A 226 -21.67 -17.28 13.54
CA ASP A 226 -20.25 -17.22 13.86
C ASP A 226 -19.99 -18.15 15.05
N THR A 227 -19.70 -19.42 14.76
CA THR A 227 -19.38 -20.45 15.77
C THR A 227 -18.05 -20.20 16.50
N ALA A 228 -17.31 -19.15 16.15
CA ALA A 228 -15.99 -18.83 16.70
C ALA A 228 -16.00 -17.87 17.91
N HIS A 229 -17.13 -17.68 18.59
CA HIS A 229 -17.17 -16.82 19.79
C HIS A 229 -16.51 -17.43 21.05
N LYS A 230 -15.73 -18.52 20.92
CA LYS A 230 -15.09 -19.18 22.08
C LYS A 230 -13.57 -19.13 22.15
N ALA A 231 -12.88 -18.39 21.33
CA ALA A 231 -11.43 -18.36 21.44
C ALA A 231 -10.86 -16.97 21.09
N HIS A 232 -10.84 -16.12 21.97
CA HIS A 232 -9.82 -15.17 22.41
C HIS A 232 -10.52 -14.20 23.36
N ARG A 233 -10.42 -14.45 24.66
CA ARG A 233 -10.41 -13.36 25.63
C ARG A 233 -9.38 -12.39 25.12
N SER A 234 -9.84 -11.28 24.52
CA SER A 234 -8.98 -10.11 24.34
C SER A 234 -8.38 -9.84 25.71
N ALA A 235 -7.05 -9.93 25.82
CA ALA A 235 -6.39 -9.43 26.99
C ALA A 235 -6.92 -8.01 27.17
N GLU A 236 -7.66 -7.75 28.23
CA GLU A 236 -8.21 -6.42 28.50
C GLU A 236 -7.02 -5.49 28.48
N ALA A 237 -7.15 -4.40 27.71
CA ALA A 237 -6.10 -3.41 27.67
C ALA A 237 -5.89 -2.92 29.10
N PRO A 238 -4.66 -2.96 29.64
CA PRO A 238 -4.39 -2.40 30.95
C PRO A 238 -4.87 -0.95 30.95
N ASP A 239 -5.25 -0.41 32.10
CA ASP A 239 -5.73 0.97 32.25
C ASP A 239 -4.58 1.97 31.99
N LEU A 240 -4.06 1.93 30.76
CA LEU A 240 -2.93 2.70 30.27
C LEU A 240 -3.39 3.67 29.18
N SER A 241 -2.91 4.89 29.24
CA SER A 241 -3.13 5.85 28.15
C SER A 241 -2.46 5.38 26.85
N THR A 242 -2.97 5.78 25.68
CA THR A 242 -2.38 5.49 24.36
C THR A 242 -0.88 5.86 24.30
N ARG A 243 -0.49 6.97 24.97
CA ARG A 243 0.92 7.38 25.06
C ARG A 243 1.77 6.37 25.84
N GLN A 244 1.26 5.84 26.95
CA GLN A 244 1.96 4.84 27.75
C GLN A 244 2.10 3.53 26.98
N ILE A 245 1.04 3.09 26.29
CA ILE A 245 1.08 1.90 25.43
C ILE A 245 2.15 2.08 24.35
N PHE A 246 2.15 3.21 23.64
CA PHE A 246 3.12 3.48 22.58
C PHE A 246 4.57 3.49 23.11
N VAL A 247 4.81 4.15 24.24
CA VAL A 247 6.17 4.24 24.80
C VAL A 247 6.64 2.90 25.34
N GLN A 248 5.79 2.19 26.10
CA GLN A 248 6.21 0.98 26.81
C GLN A 248 6.33 -0.24 25.91
N TYR A 249 5.34 -0.45 25.02
CA TYR A 249 5.23 -1.67 24.22
C TYR A 249 5.76 -1.52 22.80
N VAL A 250 5.96 -0.30 22.32
CA VAL A 250 6.42 -0.05 20.95
C VAL A 250 7.79 0.61 20.94
N LEU A 251 7.97 1.80 21.51
CA LEU A 251 9.25 2.52 21.44
C LEU A 251 10.38 1.82 22.22
N LYS A 252 10.06 1.18 23.35
CA LYS A 252 11.05 0.39 24.13
C LYS A 252 11.26 -1.03 23.60
N ASN A 253 10.44 -1.47 22.65
CA ASN A 253 10.55 -2.81 22.07
C ASN A 253 11.54 -2.82 20.91
N LYS A 254 12.71 -3.43 21.10
CA LYS A 254 13.74 -3.56 20.06
C LYS A 254 13.23 -4.25 18.79
N ASN A 255 12.32 -5.24 18.94
CA ASN A 255 11.79 -5.98 17.81
C ASN A 255 10.84 -5.11 16.95
N ALA A 256 10.09 -4.19 17.58
CA ALA A 256 9.27 -3.22 16.84
C ALA A 256 10.13 -2.30 15.95
N TRP A 257 11.31 -1.91 16.42
CA TRP A 257 12.27 -1.15 15.62
C TRP A 257 12.88 -1.98 14.50
N TYR A 258 13.28 -3.23 14.77
CA TYR A 258 13.84 -4.09 13.71
C TYR A 258 12.86 -4.29 12.56
N VAL A 259 11.61 -4.62 12.87
CA VAL A 259 10.57 -4.80 11.84
C VAL A 259 10.23 -3.48 11.13
N SER A 260 10.23 -2.36 11.85
CA SER A 260 10.01 -1.03 11.24
C SER A 260 11.16 -0.66 10.28
N LEU A 261 12.41 -1.00 10.61
CA LEU A 261 13.56 -0.78 9.75
C LEU A 261 13.58 -1.72 8.53
N VAL A 262 13.16 -2.98 8.68
CA VAL A 262 12.90 -3.85 7.52
C VAL A 262 12.00 -3.16 6.53
N ASP A 263 10.83 -2.69 6.99
CA ASP A 263 9.83 -2.05 6.13
C ASP A 263 10.33 -0.71 5.56
N THR A 264 11.14 0.04 6.32
CA THR A 264 11.82 1.26 5.84
C THR A 264 12.65 0.98 4.59
N PHE A 265 13.53 -0.02 4.64
CA PHE A 265 14.39 -0.34 3.50
C PHE A 265 13.63 -1.00 2.35
N VAL A 266 12.59 -1.79 2.63
CA VAL A 266 11.67 -2.29 1.62
C VAL A 266 11.01 -1.15 0.85
N TYR A 267 10.52 -0.13 1.55
CA TYR A 267 9.90 1.05 0.94
C TYR A 267 10.90 1.91 0.17
N MET A 268 12.13 2.03 0.68
CA MET A 268 13.22 2.70 -0.02
C MET A 268 13.51 2.04 -1.37
N ILE A 269 13.62 0.71 -1.41
CA ILE A 269 13.83 -0.05 -2.65
C ILE A 269 12.63 0.11 -3.58
N ARG A 270 11.42 -0.13 -3.06
CA ARG A 270 10.19 -0.11 -3.83
C ARG A 270 9.95 1.25 -4.49
N PHE A 271 9.96 2.33 -3.71
CA PHE A 271 9.69 3.67 -4.22
C PHE A 271 10.86 4.24 -5.02
N GLY A 272 12.09 3.84 -4.72
CA GLY A 272 13.24 4.11 -5.56
C GLY A 272 13.06 3.53 -6.96
N MET A 273 12.74 2.24 -7.06
CA MET A 273 12.45 1.62 -8.35
C MET A 273 11.23 2.25 -9.03
N LEU A 274 10.11 2.37 -8.33
CA LEU A 274 8.85 2.86 -8.90
C LEU A 274 8.97 4.28 -9.48
N THR A 275 9.64 5.18 -8.75
CA THR A 275 9.78 6.59 -9.16
C THR A 275 10.76 6.76 -10.31
N TRP A 276 11.89 6.03 -10.27
CA TRP A 276 13.00 6.27 -11.17
C TRP A 276 13.04 5.34 -12.38
N LEU A 277 12.29 4.22 -12.36
CA LEU A 277 12.21 3.27 -13.48
C LEU A 277 11.84 3.96 -14.80
N PRO A 278 10.76 4.78 -14.89
CA PRO A 278 10.35 5.38 -16.15
C PRO A 278 11.45 6.26 -16.75
N ILE A 279 11.99 7.19 -15.97
CA ILE A 279 12.99 8.16 -16.46
C ILE A 279 14.32 7.47 -16.81
N TYR A 280 14.73 6.46 -16.01
CA TYR A 280 15.97 5.71 -16.26
C TYR A 280 15.88 4.92 -17.57
N LEU A 281 14.75 4.24 -17.83
CA LEU A 281 14.56 3.47 -19.06
C LEU A 281 14.56 4.36 -20.31
N LEU A 282 13.94 5.53 -20.23
CA LEU A 282 13.85 6.44 -21.35
C LEU A 282 15.16 7.18 -21.60
N GLN A 283 15.77 7.77 -20.54
CA GLN A 283 16.94 8.64 -20.69
C GLN A 283 18.26 7.89 -20.79
N VAL A 284 18.41 6.77 -20.08
CA VAL A 284 19.69 6.05 -20.01
C VAL A 284 19.70 4.83 -20.92
N LYS A 285 18.61 4.06 -20.91
CA LYS A 285 18.51 2.85 -21.74
C LYS A 285 18.00 3.13 -23.16
N GLY A 286 17.45 4.31 -23.42
CA GLY A 286 16.97 4.72 -24.74
C GLY A 286 15.72 3.97 -25.21
N PHE A 287 14.94 3.40 -24.29
CA PHE A 287 13.72 2.67 -24.62
C PHE A 287 12.61 3.63 -25.05
N SER A 288 11.70 3.12 -25.89
CA SER A 288 10.50 3.85 -26.26
C SER A 288 9.50 3.94 -25.08
N LYS A 289 8.56 4.87 -25.18
CA LYS A 289 7.50 5.03 -24.17
C LYS A 289 6.64 3.75 -24.02
N ALA A 290 6.43 3.01 -25.09
CA ALA A 290 5.71 1.74 -25.06
C ALA A 290 6.49 0.66 -24.30
N GLU A 291 7.78 0.52 -24.56
CA GLU A 291 8.66 -0.43 -23.87
C GLU A 291 8.79 -0.12 -22.37
N MET A 292 8.96 1.16 -22.04
CA MET A 292 8.95 1.62 -20.64
C MET A 292 7.61 1.27 -19.95
N SER A 293 6.48 1.52 -20.64
CA SER A 293 5.15 1.21 -20.08
C SER A 293 4.95 -0.28 -19.84
N ILE A 294 5.49 -1.13 -20.71
CA ILE A 294 5.48 -2.61 -20.53
C ILE A 294 6.29 -2.99 -19.29
N ALA A 295 7.51 -2.47 -19.13
CA ALA A 295 8.35 -2.78 -17.98
C ALA A 295 7.69 -2.31 -16.65
N PHE A 296 7.06 -1.13 -16.65
CA PHE A 296 6.31 -0.60 -15.50
C PHE A 296 5.10 -1.46 -15.15
N LEU A 297 4.32 -1.87 -16.16
CA LEU A 297 3.18 -2.77 -16.00
C LEU A 297 3.60 -4.09 -15.33
N PHE A 298 4.66 -4.71 -15.84
CA PHE A 298 5.16 -5.99 -15.29
C PHE A 298 5.74 -5.83 -13.89
N PHE A 299 6.38 -4.70 -13.56
CA PHE A 299 6.83 -4.40 -12.21
C PHE A 299 5.67 -4.43 -11.20
N GLU A 300 4.53 -3.82 -11.52
CA GLU A 300 3.37 -3.75 -10.62
C GLU A 300 2.54 -5.06 -10.62
N TRP A 301 2.31 -5.68 -11.77
CA TRP A 301 1.44 -6.85 -11.86
C TRP A 301 2.11 -8.14 -11.39
N ALA A 302 3.41 -8.26 -11.53
CA ALA A 302 4.15 -9.42 -11.03
C ALA A 302 4.06 -9.58 -9.50
N ALA A 303 3.69 -8.52 -8.77
CA ALA A 303 3.45 -8.54 -7.33
C ALA A 303 2.18 -9.32 -6.92
N ILE A 304 1.22 -9.51 -7.82
CA ILE A 304 -0.07 -10.13 -7.51
C ILE A 304 0.09 -11.54 -6.92
N PRO A 305 0.78 -12.48 -7.58
CA PRO A 305 0.94 -13.83 -7.05
C PRO A 305 1.73 -13.88 -5.74
N SER A 306 2.77 -13.06 -5.60
CA SER A 306 3.63 -13.09 -4.41
C SER A 306 2.90 -12.66 -3.14
N THR A 307 2.03 -11.68 -3.24
CA THR A 307 1.21 -11.21 -2.10
C THR A 307 0.28 -12.32 -1.59
N ILE A 308 -0.29 -13.11 -2.50
CA ILE A 308 -1.17 -14.23 -2.13
C ILE A 308 -0.38 -15.35 -1.46
N PHE A 309 0.79 -15.70 -2.02
CA PHE A 309 1.56 -16.85 -1.58
C PHE A 309 2.52 -16.60 -0.42
N ALA A 310 2.86 -15.34 -0.11
CA ALA A 310 3.85 -15.00 0.91
C ALA A 310 3.52 -15.59 2.29
N GLY A 311 2.26 -15.47 2.73
CA GLY A 311 1.79 -16.04 3.99
C GLY A 311 1.85 -17.57 3.99
N TYR A 312 1.33 -18.19 2.92
CA TYR A 312 1.34 -19.64 2.77
C TYR A 312 2.76 -20.23 2.78
N ILE A 313 3.69 -19.61 2.08
CA ILE A 313 5.09 -20.03 2.04
C ILE A 313 5.71 -19.95 3.44
N SER A 314 5.46 -18.84 4.15
CA SER A 314 5.96 -18.64 5.52
C SER A 314 5.44 -19.71 6.49
N ASP A 315 4.14 -20.02 6.44
CA ASP A 315 3.52 -20.98 7.35
C ASP A 315 3.96 -22.42 7.04
N LYS A 316 3.94 -22.81 5.77
CA LYS A 316 4.21 -24.21 5.36
C LYS A 316 5.67 -24.60 5.39
N PHE A 317 6.57 -23.75 4.91
CA PHE A 317 7.99 -24.07 4.73
C PHE A 317 8.88 -23.54 5.85
N PHE A 318 8.45 -22.49 6.56
CA PHE A 318 9.24 -21.83 7.59
C PHE A 318 8.62 -21.87 8.98
N LYS A 319 7.65 -22.78 9.21
CA LYS A 319 7.00 -23.00 10.52
C LYS A 319 6.42 -21.72 11.15
N GLY A 320 5.93 -20.80 10.32
CA GLY A 320 5.38 -19.52 10.76
C GLY A 320 6.42 -18.41 11.00
N TYR A 321 7.72 -18.68 10.90
CA TYR A 321 8.72 -17.61 10.95
C TYR A 321 8.65 -16.74 9.71
N ARG A 322 8.47 -15.44 9.90
CA ARG A 322 8.16 -14.47 8.84
C ARG A 322 9.41 -13.96 8.10
N MET A 323 10.54 -13.87 8.79
CA MET A 323 11.74 -13.26 8.21
C MET A 323 12.55 -14.14 7.25
N PRO A 324 12.66 -15.48 7.39
CA PRO A 324 13.45 -16.28 6.47
C PRO A 324 13.02 -16.16 5.00
N PRO A 325 11.73 -16.27 4.61
CA PRO A 325 11.32 -16.03 3.23
C PRO A 325 11.54 -14.57 2.78
N ALA A 326 11.45 -13.59 3.69
CA ALA A 326 11.78 -12.20 3.39
C ALA A 326 13.27 -12.02 3.07
N ILE A 327 14.17 -12.66 3.81
CA ILE A 327 15.62 -12.67 3.56
C ILE A 327 15.92 -13.23 2.17
N ILE A 328 15.32 -14.36 1.81
CA ILE A 328 15.49 -14.97 0.49
C ILE A 328 15.03 -14.01 -0.61
N ALA A 329 13.84 -13.43 -0.46
CA ALA A 329 13.28 -12.50 -1.42
C ALA A 329 14.20 -11.27 -1.62
N VAL A 330 14.68 -10.64 -0.55
CA VAL A 330 15.54 -9.45 -0.63
C VAL A 330 16.91 -9.77 -1.25
N ASN A 331 17.48 -10.95 -0.98
CA ASN A 331 18.71 -11.36 -1.66
C ASN A 331 18.50 -11.53 -3.17
N ILE A 332 17.39 -12.13 -3.61
CA ILE A 332 17.08 -12.22 -5.04
C ILE A 332 16.87 -10.82 -5.63
N ILE A 333 16.17 -9.92 -4.93
CA ILE A 333 15.99 -8.51 -5.33
C ILE A 333 17.33 -7.83 -5.53
N PHE A 334 18.30 -8.03 -4.64
CA PHE A 334 19.65 -7.45 -4.77
C PHE A 334 20.29 -7.81 -6.13
N PHE A 335 20.30 -9.09 -6.49
CA PHE A 335 20.84 -9.54 -7.79
C PHE A 335 20.01 -9.07 -8.98
N CYS A 336 18.67 -8.98 -8.82
CA CYS A 336 17.81 -8.46 -9.87
C CYS A 336 17.97 -6.96 -10.10
N ILE A 337 18.17 -6.15 -9.06
CA ILE A 337 18.50 -4.71 -9.21
C ILE A 337 19.84 -4.57 -9.93
N PHE A 338 20.84 -5.37 -9.58
CA PHE A 338 22.12 -5.38 -10.27
C PHE A 338 21.98 -5.77 -11.74
N GLY A 339 21.23 -6.85 -12.02
CA GLY A 339 20.93 -7.31 -13.39
C GLY A 339 20.14 -6.26 -14.20
N TYR A 340 19.13 -5.63 -13.61
CA TYR A 340 18.37 -4.52 -14.21
C TYR A 340 19.29 -3.36 -14.61
N TRP A 341 20.18 -2.97 -13.72
CA TRP A 341 21.11 -1.87 -13.95
C TRP A 341 22.10 -2.17 -15.08
N GLN A 342 22.66 -3.39 -15.13
CA GLN A 342 23.68 -3.77 -16.12
C GLN A 342 23.11 -4.18 -17.49
N SER A 343 21.83 -4.61 -17.56
CA SER A 343 21.24 -5.08 -18.80
C SER A 343 20.82 -3.94 -19.72
N GLU A 344 21.01 -4.14 -21.03
CA GLU A 344 20.57 -3.23 -22.09
C GLU A 344 19.40 -3.76 -22.91
N SER A 345 19.14 -5.07 -22.81
CA SER A 345 18.04 -5.71 -23.53
C SER A 345 16.71 -5.47 -22.81
N LEU A 346 15.68 -5.06 -23.56
CA LEU A 346 14.32 -4.87 -23.06
C LEU A 346 13.81 -6.10 -22.32
N LEU A 347 14.06 -7.30 -22.87
CA LEU A 347 13.60 -8.55 -22.27
C LEU A 347 14.17 -8.74 -20.85
N TRP A 348 15.49 -8.58 -20.69
CA TRP A 348 16.14 -8.77 -19.39
C TRP A 348 15.81 -7.65 -18.41
N VAL A 349 15.76 -6.40 -18.87
CA VAL A 349 15.36 -5.26 -18.03
C VAL A 349 13.93 -5.46 -17.51
N THR A 350 12.99 -5.84 -18.39
CA THR A 350 11.60 -6.11 -18.01
C THR A 350 11.50 -7.31 -17.07
N PHE A 351 12.26 -8.38 -17.34
CA PHE A 351 12.32 -9.55 -16.48
C PHE A 351 12.80 -9.21 -15.06
N PHE A 352 13.93 -8.51 -14.94
CA PHE A 352 14.45 -8.12 -13.64
C PHE A 352 13.53 -7.14 -12.91
N ALA A 353 12.93 -6.18 -13.61
CA ALA A 353 11.93 -5.28 -13.04
C ALA A 353 10.72 -6.05 -12.52
N ALA A 354 10.20 -7.02 -13.27
CA ALA A 354 9.09 -7.87 -12.87
C ALA A 354 9.44 -8.73 -11.64
N VAL A 355 10.64 -9.31 -11.59
CA VAL A 355 11.08 -10.10 -10.42
C VAL A 355 11.21 -9.21 -9.18
N VAL A 356 11.78 -8.02 -9.30
CA VAL A 356 11.83 -7.05 -8.18
C VAL A 356 10.41 -6.70 -7.74
N GLY A 357 9.52 -6.35 -8.66
CA GLY A 357 8.12 -6.03 -8.38
C GLY A 357 7.38 -7.18 -7.71
N CYS A 358 7.59 -8.42 -8.18
CA CYS A 358 7.03 -9.62 -7.58
C CYS A 358 7.49 -9.79 -6.12
N LEU A 359 8.79 -9.77 -5.89
CA LEU A 359 9.36 -10.18 -4.62
C LEU A 359 9.33 -9.10 -3.54
N ILE A 360 9.25 -7.80 -3.90
CA ILE A 360 9.31 -6.70 -2.92
C ILE A 360 8.13 -6.72 -1.93
N TYR A 361 6.99 -7.28 -2.33
CA TYR A 361 5.81 -7.38 -1.47
C TYR A 361 5.89 -8.51 -0.45
N ILE A 362 6.80 -9.47 -0.63
CA ILE A 362 7.02 -10.55 0.35
C ILE A 362 7.53 -9.98 1.68
N PRO A 363 8.69 -9.29 1.75
CA PRO A 363 9.15 -8.70 3.00
C PRO A 363 8.19 -7.65 3.54
N GLN A 364 7.53 -6.86 2.69
CA GLN A 364 6.52 -5.87 3.10
C GLN A 364 5.34 -6.52 3.82
N PHE A 365 4.77 -7.58 3.25
CA PHE A 365 3.63 -8.30 3.84
C PHE A 365 4.05 -9.01 5.13
N LEU A 366 5.17 -9.74 5.10
CA LEU A 366 5.64 -10.51 6.26
C LEU A 366 6.07 -9.63 7.42
N ALA A 367 6.65 -8.45 7.18
CA ALA A 367 6.90 -7.45 8.21
C ALA A 367 5.57 -6.96 8.83
N SER A 368 4.51 -6.83 8.02
CA SER A 368 3.19 -6.47 8.55
C SER A 368 2.62 -7.52 9.49
N VAL A 369 2.74 -8.79 9.13
CA VAL A 369 2.31 -9.91 9.99
C VAL A 369 3.17 -9.97 11.26
N GLN A 370 4.49 -9.92 11.12
CA GLN A 370 5.39 -9.96 12.28
C GLN A 370 5.16 -8.80 13.25
N THR A 371 4.73 -7.63 12.77
CA THR A 371 4.38 -6.51 13.66
C THR A 371 3.27 -6.89 14.65
N MET A 372 2.33 -7.74 14.23
CA MET A 372 1.26 -8.22 15.12
C MET A 372 1.74 -9.29 16.11
N ASP A 373 2.77 -10.04 15.74
CA ASP A 373 3.29 -11.16 16.54
C ASP A 373 4.25 -10.70 17.65
N ILE A 374 4.85 -9.49 17.55
CA ILE A 374 5.88 -8.99 18.48
C ILE A 374 5.38 -8.04 19.56
N VAL A 375 4.09 -7.70 19.55
CA VAL A 375 3.45 -6.82 20.54
C VAL A 375 2.13 -7.40 21.01
N PRO A 376 1.69 -7.09 22.25
CA PRO A 376 0.37 -7.49 22.72
C PRO A 376 -0.76 -6.95 21.82
N PRO A 377 -1.92 -7.63 21.73
CA PRO A 377 -3.03 -7.24 20.85
C PRO A 377 -3.47 -5.78 21.01
N PHE A 378 -3.45 -5.24 22.23
CA PHE A 378 -3.83 -3.84 22.50
C PHE A 378 -2.78 -2.81 22.03
N ALA A 379 -1.56 -3.22 21.66
CA ALA A 379 -0.49 -2.35 21.18
C ALA A 379 -0.24 -2.46 19.66
N VAL A 380 -0.92 -3.36 18.97
CA VAL A 380 -0.74 -3.63 17.53
C VAL A 380 -0.94 -2.36 16.69
N GLY A 381 -2.00 -1.59 16.95
CA GLY A 381 -2.26 -0.35 16.21
C GLY A 381 -1.11 0.66 16.33
N SER A 382 -0.55 0.80 17.53
CA SER A 382 0.60 1.67 17.80
C SER A 382 1.88 1.19 17.09
N ALA A 383 2.12 -0.12 17.06
CA ALA A 383 3.27 -0.71 16.37
C ALA A 383 3.17 -0.56 14.84
N VAL A 384 1.97 -0.78 14.29
CA VAL A 384 1.67 -0.50 12.86
C VAL A 384 1.86 0.97 12.55
N GLY A 385 1.52 1.87 13.48
CA GLY A 385 1.75 3.31 13.36
C GLY A 385 3.24 3.66 13.24
N LEU A 386 4.09 3.14 14.12
CA LEU A 386 5.55 3.33 14.05
C LEU A 386 6.11 2.81 12.72
N ARG A 387 5.75 1.58 12.36
CA ARG A 387 6.19 0.96 11.10
C ARG A 387 5.76 1.79 9.89
N GLY A 388 4.49 2.24 9.84
CA GLY A 388 3.99 3.08 8.76
C GLY A 388 4.71 4.43 8.66
N PHE A 389 4.99 5.07 9.80
CA PHE A 389 5.78 6.30 9.85
C PHE A 389 7.19 6.06 9.26
N MET A 390 7.89 5.04 9.73
CA MET A 390 9.23 4.72 9.26
C MET A 390 9.25 4.38 7.77
N SER A 391 8.26 3.64 7.28
CA SER A 391 8.18 3.24 5.86
C SER A 391 7.93 4.41 4.92
N TYR A 392 6.89 5.21 5.20
CA TYR A 392 6.49 6.31 4.30
C TYR A 392 7.31 7.58 4.49
N ILE A 393 7.56 7.97 5.76
CA ILE A 393 8.25 9.23 6.04
C ILE A 393 9.76 9.10 5.88
N VAL A 394 10.34 7.96 6.27
CA VAL A 394 11.78 7.74 6.14
C VAL A 394 12.09 6.96 4.88
N GLY A 395 11.61 5.73 4.75
CA GLY A 395 11.98 4.81 3.69
C GLY A 395 11.66 5.32 2.29
N ALA A 396 10.40 5.74 2.06
CA ALA A 396 10.00 6.24 0.75
C ALA A 396 10.77 7.51 0.34
N ASN A 397 11.04 8.43 1.29
CA ASN A 397 11.86 9.62 1.03
C ASN A 397 13.31 9.29 0.66
N LEU A 398 13.92 8.31 1.32
CA LEU A 398 15.26 7.87 0.95
C LEU A 398 15.28 7.28 -0.46
N GLY A 399 14.24 6.52 -0.83
CA GLY A 399 14.12 5.95 -2.18
C GLY A 399 13.82 6.99 -3.27
N THR A 400 13.08 8.04 -2.97
CA THR A 400 12.71 9.07 -3.94
C THR A 400 13.68 10.24 -3.93
N THR A 401 13.71 11.05 -2.87
CA THR A 401 14.51 12.28 -2.83
C THR A 401 16.01 12.00 -2.75
N LEU A 402 16.46 11.13 -1.83
CA LEU A 402 17.92 10.88 -1.69
C LEU A 402 18.48 10.21 -2.94
N PHE A 403 17.74 9.27 -3.55
CA PHE A 403 18.14 8.72 -4.84
C PHE A 403 18.32 9.83 -5.90
N GLY A 404 17.33 10.73 -6.01
CA GLY A 404 17.38 11.86 -6.95
C GLY A 404 18.58 12.75 -6.73
N VAL A 405 18.84 13.15 -5.48
CA VAL A 405 20.02 13.97 -5.12
C VAL A 405 21.33 13.29 -5.50
N LEU A 406 21.45 11.98 -5.24
CA LEU A 406 22.64 11.22 -5.59
C LEU A 406 22.79 11.08 -7.11
N ALA A 407 21.68 10.85 -7.82
CA ALA A 407 21.68 10.73 -9.27
C ALA A 407 22.04 12.06 -9.97
N ASP A 408 21.62 13.21 -9.42
CA ASP A 408 21.98 14.54 -9.95
C ASP A 408 23.46 14.86 -9.70
N LYS A 409 23.98 14.57 -8.50
CA LYS A 409 25.34 14.95 -8.11
C LYS A 409 26.41 13.97 -8.59
N PHE A 410 26.13 12.69 -8.59
CA PHE A 410 27.10 11.61 -8.82
C PHE A 410 26.70 10.65 -9.95
N GLY A 411 25.60 10.94 -10.64
CA GLY A 411 25.07 10.11 -11.73
C GLY A 411 24.22 8.92 -11.24
N TRP A 412 23.56 8.25 -12.18
CA TRP A 412 22.62 7.15 -11.93
C TRP A 412 23.21 5.99 -11.12
N ASN A 413 24.51 5.71 -11.30
CA ASN A 413 25.18 4.64 -10.57
C ASN A 413 25.07 4.82 -9.05
N ALA A 414 25.18 6.05 -8.55
CA ALA A 414 25.06 6.34 -7.12
C ALA A 414 23.67 6.02 -6.57
N GLY A 415 22.62 6.24 -7.36
CA GLY A 415 21.25 5.85 -7.01
C GLY A 415 21.10 4.32 -6.90
N PHE A 416 21.69 3.58 -7.84
CA PHE A 416 21.66 2.09 -7.78
C PHE A 416 22.48 1.56 -6.61
N TYR A 417 23.66 2.11 -6.31
CA TYR A 417 24.39 1.74 -5.09
C TYR A 417 23.57 1.97 -3.83
N LEU A 418 22.81 3.08 -3.77
CA LEU A 418 21.92 3.34 -2.65
C LEU A 418 20.87 2.21 -2.46
N LEU A 419 20.26 1.73 -3.56
CA LEU A 419 19.29 0.62 -3.49
C LEU A 419 19.94 -0.71 -3.10
N LEU A 420 21.14 -0.99 -3.59
CA LEU A 420 21.88 -2.20 -3.21
C LEU A 420 22.26 -2.17 -1.73
N VAL A 421 22.71 -1.03 -1.19
CA VAL A 421 22.95 -0.83 0.25
C VAL A 421 21.65 -1.02 1.04
N ALA A 422 20.52 -0.52 0.54
CA ALA A 422 19.23 -0.74 1.18
C ALA A 422 18.85 -2.23 1.27
N CYS A 423 19.16 -3.03 0.24
CA CYS A 423 18.94 -4.47 0.30
C CYS A 423 19.78 -5.13 1.40
N VAL A 424 21.09 -4.77 1.51
CA VAL A 424 21.97 -5.30 2.56
C VAL A 424 21.45 -4.94 3.97
N LEU A 425 21.07 -3.68 4.17
CA LEU A 425 20.51 -3.24 5.46
C LEU A 425 19.17 -3.92 5.74
N CYS A 426 18.31 -4.10 4.74
CA CYS A 426 17.06 -4.82 4.89
C CYS A 426 17.29 -6.27 5.35
N VAL A 427 18.20 -7.00 4.72
CA VAL A 427 18.59 -8.36 5.14
C VAL A 427 19.12 -8.36 6.56
N THR A 428 19.98 -7.42 6.92
CA THR A 428 20.52 -7.30 8.28
C THR A 428 19.41 -7.18 9.32
N PHE A 429 18.44 -6.27 9.09
CA PHE A 429 17.31 -6.09 10.01
C PHE A 429 16.31 -7.26 9.98
N CYS A 430 16.13 -7.94 8.86
CA CYS A 430 15.39 -9.20 8.81
C CYS A 430 16.02 -10.28 9.69
N VAL A 431 17.35 -10.41 9.67
CA VAL A 431 18.08 -11.35 10.52
C VAL A 431 17.91 -10.99 11.99
N LEU A 432 18.07 -9.72 12.36
CA LEU A 432 17.86 -9.25 13.74
C LEU A 432 16.41 -9.48 14.19
N ALA A 433 15.42 -9.19 13.35
CA ALA A 433 14.01 -9.42 13.65
C ALA A 433 13.68 -10.93 13.78
N HIS A 434 14.34 -11.80 13.01
CA HIS A 434 14.19 -13.24 13.12
C HIS A 434 14.70 -13.76 14.48
N PHE A 435 15.91 -13.37 14.89
CA PHE A 435 16.46 -13.77 16.18
C PHE A 435 15.66 -13.17 17.35
N GLY A 436 15.17 -11.94 17.21
CA GLY A 436 14.30 -11.32 18.20
C GLY A 436 12.96 -12.05 18.37
N ALA A 437 12.36 -12.56 17.28
CA ALA A 437 11.17 -13.40 17.39
C ALA A 437 11.45 -14.72 18.10
N LYS A 438 12.54 -15.41 17.76
CA LYS A 438 12.96 -16.64 18.47
C LYS A 438 13.21 -16.43 19.96
N GLU A 439 13.79 -15.29 20.35
CA GLU A 439 13.99 -14.94 21.75
C GLU A 439 12.66 -14.76 22.49
N LEU A 440 11.63 -14.19 21.82
CA LEU A 440 10.29 -14.07 22.38
C LEU A 440 9.63 -15.45 22.56
N ASP A 441 9.63 -16.28 21.52
CA ASP A 441 9.06 -17.64 21.57
C ASP A 441 9.72 -18.46 22.71
N ALA A 442 11.04 -18.36 22.89
CA ALA A 442 11.74 -19.08 23.95
C ALA A 442 11.32 -18.60 25.36
N LYS A 443 11.14 -17.28 25.55
CA LYS A 443 10.66 -16.71 26.81
C LYS A 443 9.23 -17.10 27.13
N GLU A 444 8.35 -17.13 26.12
CA GLU A 444 6.96 -17.58 26.29
C GLU A 444 6.90 -19.05 26.69
N ALA A 445 7.68 -19.92 26.05
CA ALA A 445 7.77 -21.34 26.40
C ALA A 445 8.30 -21.56 27.82
N GLU A 446 9.27 -20.77 28.28
CA GLU A 446 9.81 -20.83 29.67
C GLU A 446 8.74 -20.42 30.68
N LEU A 447 7.98 -19.34 30.40
CA LEU A 447 6.91 -18.89 31.29
C LEU A 447 5.76 -19.93 31.39
N GLU A 448 5.37 -20.55 30.27
CA GLU A 448 4.36 -21.61 30.27
C GLU A 448 4.81 -22.84 31.10
N GLN A 449 6.09 -23.21 31.04
CA GLN A 449 6.63 -24.29 31.82
C GLN A 449 6.61 -23.98 33.35
N LEU A 450 6.96 -22.75 33.75
CA LEU A 450 6.92 -22.30 35.12
C LEU A 450 5.49 -22.33 35.67
N GLN A 451 4.53 -21.80 34.95
CA GLN A 451 3.09 -21.81 35.32
C GLN A 451 2.54 -23.24 35.44
N THR A 452 2.93 -24.14 34.53
CA THR A 452 2.53 -25.55 34.60
C THR A 452 3.13 -26.30 35.80
N THR A 453 4.32 -25.90 36.21
CA THR A 453 5.00 -26.49 37.39
C THR A 453 4.37 -25.98 38.68
N GLU A 454 4.07 -24.69 38.79
CA GLU A 454 3.39 -24.10 39.95
C GLU A 454 1.94 -24.62 40.09
N ALA A 455 1.23 -24.91 39.01
CA ALA A 455 -0.13 -25.49 39.05
C ALA A 455 -0.15 -26.98 39.48
N LYS A 456 1.01 -27.66 39.48
CA LYS A 456 1.17 -29.06 39.89
C LYS A 456 1.75 -29.22 41.31
N SER A 457 2.29 -28.16 41.88
CA SER A 457 2.74 -28.08 43.26
C SER A 457 1.61 -27.62 44.21
#